data_dd4fa1b9b22c7c658d66a014ec5f5e11
#
_entry.id   dd4fa1b9b22c7c658d66a014ec5f5e11
#
_cell.length_a   1.000
_cell.length_b   1.000
_cell.length_c   1.000
_cell.angle_alpha   90.00
_cell.angle_beta   90.00
_cell.angle_gamma   90.00
#
_symmetry.space_group_name_H-M   'P 1'
#
loop_
_entity.id
_entity.type
_entity.pdbx_description
1 polymer ?
#
loop_
_entity_poly.entity_id
_entity_poly.type
_entity_poly.pdbx_seq_one_letter_code
_entity_poly.pdbx_strand_id
1 'polypeptide(L)'
;SSGNCIYVGSDNTHLLVDVGISGKRVEQGLNSLELTGKDIDGILITHEHSDHIKGLGVIARKHQIPVYATEGTVEALSHMNLGKMPEGIFREIHEDEPFEINDLTVNPFTIPHDAAQPVGYRVECGEHSVGIATDLGKYNEYIVGNLQNLDALLLEANHDIRMLQVGKYPYYLKQRILGDRGHLSNENAGRLLCRLLHDNMKGIFLGHLSREKNYEE
;
A
#
# COMPACT_ATOMS: atom_id res chain seq x y z
N SER A 1 5.52 -10.11 3.48
CA SER A 1 6.56 -9.33 2.79
C SER A 1 7.70 -8.93 3.74
N SER A 2 8.70 -8.20 3.24
CA SER A 2 9.79 -7.66 4.09
C SER A 2 9.44 -6.30 4.70
N GLY A 3 8.23 -5.84 4.48
CA GLY A 3 7.67 -4.57 4.89
C GLY A 3 7.51 -3.61 3.71
N ASN A 4 6.34 -2.98 3.66
CA ASN A 4 5.94 -2.02 2.64
C ASN A 4 6.16 -0.59 3.15
N CYS A 5 6.73 0.25 2.34
CA CYS A 5 6.84 1.68 2.58
C CYS A 5 7.09 2.35 1.23
N ILE A 6 6.08 3.02 0.72
CA ILE A 6 6.08 3.62 -0.61
C ILE A 6 6.07 5.14 -0.45
N TYR A 7 6.96 5.82 -1.15
CA TYR A 7 6.94 7.27 -1.22
C TYR A 7 6.17 7.70 -2.47
N VAL A 8 5.26 8.66 -2.29
CA VAL A 8 4.53 9.35 -3.35
C VAL A 8 4.56 10.83 -3.09
N GLY A 9 4.93 11.64 -4.07
CA GLY A 9 4.98 13.08 -3.87
C GLY A 9 4.90 13.88 -5.16
N SER A 10 4.55 15.15 -4.99
CA SER A 10 4.71 16.24 -5.95
C SER A 10 5.93 17.10 -5.59
N ASP A 11 6.08 18.25 -6.23
CA ASP A 11 7.08 19.26 -5.83
C ASP A 11 6.74 19.92 -4.48
N ASN A 12 5.48 19.83 -4.02
CA ASN A 12 5.00 20.55 -2.84
C ASN A 12 4.48 19.64 -1.72
N THR A 13 4.24 18.34 -1.99
CA THR A 13 3.61 17.43 -1.03
C THR A 13 4.29 16.08 -1.05
N HIS A 14 4.58 15.56 0.13
CA HIS A 14 5.31 14.31 0.31
C HIS A 14 4.51 13.35 1.19
N LEU A 15 4.13 12.20 0.65
CA LEU A 15 3.36 11.18 1.35
C LEU A 15 4.14 9.87 1.46
N LEU A 16 3.89 9.15 2.56
CA LEU A 16 4.23 7.74 2.68
C LEU A 16 2.96 6.91 2.62
N VAL A 17 2.96 5.87 1.79
CA VAL A 17 1.93 4.82 1.83
C VAL A 17 2.54 3.62 2.53
N ASP A 18 1.97 3.32 3.68
CA ASP A 18 2.45 2.35 4.66
C ASP A 18 3.85 2.66 5.26
N VAL A 19 4.10 2.10 6.43
CA VAL A 19 5.38 2.20 7.16
C VAL A 19 5.72 0.84 7.74
N GLY A 20 5.79 -0.18 6.89
CA GLY A 20 6.01 -1.58 7.28
C GLY A 20 7.47 -1.94 7.58
N ILE A 21 8.40 -1.01 7.40
CA ILE A 21 9.83 -1.16 7.72
C ILE A 21 10.20 -0.37 8.98
N SER A 22 11.38 -0.61 9.54
CA SER A 22 11.81 0.13 10.74
C SER A 22 11.97 1.63 10.46
N GLY A 23 11.71 2.47 11.46
CA GLY A 23 11.86 3.93 11.33
C GLY A 23 13.24 4.34 10.81
N LYS A 24 14.32 3.64 11.23
CA LYS A 24 15.67 3.88 10.70
C LYS A 24 15.75 3.66 9.17
N ARG A 25 15.11 2.61 8.66
CA ARG A 25 15.09 2.34 7.21
C ARG A 25 14.22 3.34 6.45
N VAL A 26 13.12 3.80 7.05
CA VAL A 26 12.31 4.89 6.47
C VAL A 26 13.17 6.15 6.32
N GLU A 27 13.86 6.58 7.39
CA GLU A 27 14.73 7.76 7.34
C GLU A 27 15.87 7.60 6.34
N GLN A 28 16.46 6.42 6.23
CA GLN A 28 17.47 6.15 5.20
C GLN A 28 16.91 6.27 3.78
N GLY A 29 15.69 5.77 3.54
CA GLY A 29 14.99 5.90 2.26
C GLY A 29 14.70 7.37 1.92
N LEU A 30 14.15 8.12 2.88
CA LEU A 30 13.90 9.55 2.69
C LEU A 30 15.18 10.33 2.42
N ASN A 31 16.25 10.07 3.17
CA ASN A 31 17.54 10.74 2.95
C ASN A 31 18.12 10.47 1.56
N SER A 32 17.86 9.30 0.96
CA SER A 32 18.28 9.02 -0.42
C SER A 32 17.53 9.83 -1.48
N LEU A 33 16.39 10.41 -1.07
CA LEU A 33 15.59 11.36 -1.86
C LEU A 33 15.85 12.83 -1.46
N GLU A 34 16.86 13.08 -0.64
CA GLU A 34 17.16 14.39 -0.04
C GLU A 34 16.05 14.95 0.86
N LEU A 35 15.20 14.05 1.38
CA LEU A 35 14.10 14.35 2.29
C LEU A 35 14.39 13.85 3.70
N THR A 36 13.63 14.37 4.64
CA THR A 36 13.59 13.94 6.04
C THR A 36 12.15 13.64 6.47
N GLY A 37 11.95 13.03 7.63
CA GLY A 37 10.60 12.84 8.15
C GLY A 37 9.83 14.12 8.45
N LYS A 38 10.50 15.28 8.49
CA LYS A 38 9.84 16.59 8.67
C LYS A 38 9.21 17.13 7.39
N ASP A 39 9.64 16.60 6.25
CA ASP A 39 9.14 17.01 4.94
C ASP A 39 7.89 16.19 4.55
N ILE A 40 7.53 15.15 5.35
CA ILE A 40 6.39 14.30 5.10
C ILE A 40 5.10 14.94 5.62
N ASP A 41 4.17 15.20 4.73
CA ASP A 41 2.87 15.82 4.99
C ASP A 41 1.81 14.84 5.51
N GLY A 42 1.95 13.55 5.19
CA GLY A 42 0.99 12.53 5.61
C GLY A 42 1.49 11.11 5.42
N ILE A 43 0.92 10.20 6.23
CA ILE A 43 1.07 8.76 6.09
C ILE A 43 -0.31 8.18 5.76
N LEU A 44 -0.44 7.52 4.63
CA LEU A 44 -1.62 6.77 4.23
C LEU A 44 -1.43 5.32 4.63
N ILE A 45 -2.36 4.72 5.37
CA ILE A 45 -2.30 3.31 5.76
C ILE A 45 -3.31 2.52 4.94
N THR A 46 -2.82 1.47 4.25
CA THR A 46 -3.68 0.57 3.49
C THR A 46 -4.49 -0.35 4.40
N HIS A 47 -3.85 -0.91 5.42
CA HIS A 47 -4.45 -1.78 6.43
C HIS A 47 -3.47 -2.04 7.60
N GLU A 48 -3.93 -2.73 8.64
CA GLU A 48 -3.24 -2.88 9.93
C GLU A 48 -2.18 -4.00 10.01
N HIS A 49 -1.91 -4.77 8.97
CA HIS A 49 -0.92 -5.86 9.06
C HIS A 49 0.49 -5.36 9.38
N SER A 50 1.23 -6.16 10.12
CA SER A 50 2.52 -5.76 10.71
C SER A 50 3.58 -5.33 9.70
N ASP A 51 3.56 -5.89 8.49
CA ASP A 51 4.45 -5.51 7.40
C ASP A 51 4.00 -4.24 6.63
N HIS A 52 2.94 -3.58 7.11
CA HIS A 52 2.48 -2.26 6.66
C HIS A 52 2.62 -1.18 7.75
N ILE A 53 2.71 -1.55 9.03
CA ILE A 53 2.66 -0.58 10.14
C ILE A 53 3.83 -0.66 11.13
N LYS A 54 4.79 -1.56 10.94
CA LYS A 54 5.87 -1.85 11.91
C LYS A 54 6.63 -0.61 12.40
N GLY A 55 6.88 0.35 11.53
CA GLY A 55 7.58 1.60 11.85
C GLY A 55 6.65 2.77 12.13
N LEU A 56 5.35 2.63 11.91
CA LEU A 56 4.36 3.71 11.97
C LEU A 56 4.44 4.50 13.26
N GLY A 57 4.34 3.83 14.41
CA GLY A 57 4.34 4.49 15.69
C GLY A 57 5.62 5.28 15.98
N VAL A 58 6.77 4.84 15.46
CA VAL A 58 8.05 5.56 15.64
C VAL A 58 8.08 6.82 14.78
N ILE A 59 7.81 6.69 13.48
CA ILE A 59 7.92 7.78 12.51
C ILE A 59 6.86 8.85 12.77
N ALA A 60 5.59 8.44 12.92
CA ALA A 60 4.49 9.37 13.14
C ALA A 60 4.69 10.20 14.43
N ARG A 61 5.10 9.57 15.53
CA ARG A 61 5.38 10.33 16.79
C ARG A 61 6.58 11.24 16.69
N LYS A 62 7.68 10.75 16.10
CA LYS A 62 8.94 11.51 16.03
C LYS A 62 8.78 12.80 15.24
N HIS A 63 8.02 12.75 14.15
CA HIS A 63 7.88 13.86 13.22
C HIS A 63 6.49 14.52 13.26
N GLN A 64 5.58 14.03 14.13
CA GLN A 64 4.20 14.54 14.28
C GLN A 64 3.40 14.48 12.96
N ILE A 65 3.60 13.43 12.16
CA ILE A 65 2.99 13.29 10.84
C ILE A 65 1.55 12.79 11.00
N PRO A 66 0.55 13.43 10.39
CA PRO A 66 -0.82 12.92 10.33
C PRO A 66 -0.90 11.54 9.68
N VAL A 67 -1.72 10.65 10.24
CA VAL A 67 -1.92 9.29 9.76
C VAL A 67 -3.36 9.15 9.26
N TYR A 68 -3.53 8.89 7.99
CA TYR A 68 -4.81 8.70 7.32
C TYR A 68 -5.11 7.23 7.17
N ALA A 69 -6.24 6.78 7.69
CA ALA A 69 -6.68 5.38 7.61
C ALA A 69 -8.21 5.30 7.72
N THR A 70 -8.79 4.22 7.20
CA THR A 70 -10.22 3.94 7.37
C THR A 70 -10.58 3.69 8.83
N GLU A 71 -11.85 3.91 9.21
CA GLU A 71 -12.34 3.73 10.59
C GLU A 71 -11.98 2.34 11.14
N GLY A 72 -12.24 1.26 10.38
CA GLY A 72 -11.92 -0.10 10.81
C GLY A 72 -10.42 -0.33 10.98
N THR A 73 -9.58 0.27 10.13
CA THR A 73 -8.12 0.22 10.30
C THR A 73 -7.69 1.00 11.55
N VAL A 74 -8.24 2.19 11.81
CA VAL A 74 -7.94 2.98 13.02
C VAL A 74 -8.34 2.21 14.28
N GLU A 75 -9.52 1.59 14.28
CA GLU A 75 -9.98 0.74 15.39
C GLU A 75 -9.01 -0.43 15.62
N ALA A 76 -8.64 -1.16 14.57
CA ALA A 76 -7.67 -2.25 14.67
C ALA A 76 -6.30 -1.79 15.20
N LEU A 77 -5.80 -0.64 14.72
CA LEU A 77 -4.55 -0.03 15.19
C LEU A 77 -4.59 0.36 16.67
N SER A 78 -5.77 0.74 17.20
CA SER A 78 -5.94 1.11 18.61
C SER A 78 -5.66 -0.07 19.57
N HIS A 79 -5.83 -1.29 19.10
CA HIS A 79 -5.54 -2.53 19.84
C HIS A 79 -4.10 -3.01 19.70
N MET A 80 -3.27 -2.31 18.93
CA MET A 80 -1.88 -2.67 18.67
C MET A 80 -0.91 -1.84 19.49
N ASN A 81 0.29 -2.37 19.72
CA ASN A 81 1.33 -1.64 20.46
C ASN A 81 2.11 -0.70 19.54
N LEU A 82 1.51 0.44 19.18
CA LEU A 82 2.18 1.52 18.45
C LEU A 82 2.94 2.49 19.38
N GLY A 83 2.90 2.26 20.71
CA GLY A 83 3.33 3.23 21.71
C GLY A 83 2.29 4.36 21.87
N LYS A 84 2.56 5.33 22.76
CA LYS A 84 1.63 6.44 23.01
C LYS A 84 1.57 7.38 21.82
N MET A 85 0.55 7.21 20.97
CA MET A 85 0.33 8.12 19.83
C MET A 85 -0.18 9.49 20.30
N PRO A 86 0.21 10.59 19.64
CA PRO A 86 -0.34 11.91 19.92
C PRO A 86 -1.85 11.95 19.70
N GLU A 87 -2.55 12.71 20.51
CA GLU A 87 -3.98 12.94 20.34
C GLU A 87 -4.25 13.61 18.99
N GLY A 88 -5.27 13.15 18.28
CA GLY A 88 -5.68 13.69 16.99
C GLY A 88 -4.69 13.46 15.84
N ILE A 89 -3.70 12.54 15.97
CA ILE A 89 -2.78 12.25 14.88
C ILE A 89 -3.45 11.43 13.76
N PHE A 90 -4.45 10.60 14.12
CA PHE A 90 -5.23 9.86 13.14
C PHE A 90 -6.28 10.74 12.48
N ARG A 91 -6.40 10.60 11.18
CA ARG A 91 -7.42 11.20 10.32
C ARG A 91 -8.20 10.07 9.66
N GLU A 92 -9.46 9.94 10.01
CA GLU A 92 -10.34 8.95 9.40
C GLU A 92 -10.66 9.35 7.96
N ILE A 93 -10.60 8.37 7.08
CA ILE A 93 -10.94 8.47 5.66
C ILE A 93 -11.98 7.42 5.32
N HIS A 94 -12.73 7.65 4.24
CA HIS A 94 -13.78 6.74 3.78
C HIS A 94 -13.45 6.26 2.37
N GLU A 95 -13.75 4.98 2.10
CA GLU A 95 -13.59 4.41 0.76
C GLU A 95 -14.48 5.15 -0.24
N ASP A 96 -13.99 5.32 -1.44
CA ASP A 96 -14.65 6.03 -2.55
C ASP A 96 -14.96 7.51 -2.28
N GLU A 97 -14.46 8.08 -1.17
CA GLU A 97 -14.54 9.51 -0.87
C GLU A 97 -13.16 10.16 -1.04
N PRO A 98 -12.91 10.90 -2.13
CA PRO A 98 -11.67 11.62 -2.34
C PRO A 98 -11.43 12.70 -1.26
N PHE A 99 -10.17 12.86 -0.86
CA PHE A 99 -9.75 13.96 0.02
C PHE A 99 -8.44 14.58 -0.48
N GLU A 100 -8.14 15.78 0.01
CA GLU A 100 -6.96 16.52 -0.41
C GLU A 100 -5.92 16.59 0.71
N ILE A 101 -4.66 16.47 0.32
CA ILE A 101 -3.49 16.83 1.13
C ILE A 101 -2.66 17.78 0.27
N ASN A 102 -2.69 19.06 0.59
CA ASN A 102 -2.11 20.16 -0.17
C ASN A 102 -2.53 20.13 -1.66
N ASP A 103 -1.61 19.81 -2.58
CA ASP A 103 -1.87 19.75 -4.02
C ASP A 103 -2.17 18.33 -4.54
N LEU A 104 -2.24 17.35 -3.65
CA LEU A 104 -2.58 15.97 -4.01
C LEU A 104 -4.03 15.64 -3.66
N THR A 105 -4.75 15.05 -4.61
CA THR A 105 -6.05 14.41 -4.38
C THR A 105 -5.82 12.91 -4.15
N VAL A 106 -6.29 12.39 -3.02
CA VAL A 106 -6.15 11.00 -2.63
C VAL A 106 -7.51 10.31 -2.70
N ASN A 107 -7.62 9.26 -3.50
CA ASN A 107 -8.82 8.45 -3.65
C ASN A 107 -8.57 7.06 -3.06
N PRO A 108 -9.06 6.76 -1.85
CA PRO A 108 -9.03 5.42 -1.29
C PRO A 108 -10.10 4.55 -1.95
N PHE A 109 -9.76 3.32 -2.30
CA PHE A 109 -10.72 2.35 -2.84
C PHE A 109 -10.60 1.01 -2.14
N THR A 110 -11.73 0.34 -1.92
CA THR A 110 -11.76 -0.95 -1.23
C THR A 110 -11.00 -2.03 -1.99
N ILE A 111 -10.19 -2.81 -1.29
CA ILE A 111 -9.54 -4.00 -1.83
C ILE A 111 -9.98 -5.25 -1.07
N PRO A 112 -10.13 -6.41 -1.75
CA PRO A 112 -10.45 -7.67 -1.10
C PRO A 112 -9.20 -8.27 -0.43
N HIS A 113 -9.05 -8.01 0.87
CA HIS A 113 -7.99 -8.55 1.71
C HIS A 113 -8.51 -8.97 3.08
N ASP A 114 -7.78 -9.80 3.82
CA ASP A 114 -8.16 -10.30 5.14
C ASP A 114 -7.71 -9.36 6.28
N ALA A 115 -8.15 -8.11 6.19
CA ALA A 115 -7.90 -7.05 7.14
C ALA A 115 -9.22 -6.38 7.57
N ALA A 116 -9.17 -5.44 8.51
CA ALA A 116 -10.38 -4.82 9.09
C ALA A 116 -11.17 -4.01 8.04
N GLN A 117 -10.50 -3.09 7.35
CA GLN A 117 -11.11 -2.25 6.30
C GLN A 117 -10.03 -1.80 5.30
N PRO A 118 -9.52 -2.76 4.49
CA PRO A 118 -8.34 -2.52 3.66
C PRO A 118 -8.67 -1.70 2.41
N VAL A 119 -7.76 -0.79 2.05
CA VAL A 119 -7.87 0.07 0.87
C VAL A 119 -6.58 0.08 0.04
N GLY A 120 -6.74 0.26 -1.28
CA GLY A 120 -5.71 0.76 -2.16
C GLY A 120 -5.87 2.27 -2.33
N TYR A 121 -4.91 2.91 -2.97
CA TYR A 121 -4.93 4.35 -3.20
C TYR A 121 -4.68 4.70 -4.65
N ARG A 122 -5.46 5.66 -5.16
CA ARG A 122 -5.16 6.43 -6.35
C ARG A 122 -4.84 7.84 -5.90
N VAL A 123 -3.65 8.34 -6.26
CA VAL A 123 -3.18 9.68 -5.91
C VAL A 123 -3.01 10.48 -7.19
N GLU A 124 -3.57 11.67 -7.22
CA GLU A 124 -3.60 12.55 -8.39
C GLU A 124 -2.98 13.91 -8.08
N CYS A 125 -2.25 14.45 -9.04
CA CYS A 125 -1.71 15.81 -9.03
C CYS A 125 -1.87 16.44 -10.41
N GLY A 126 -2.81 17.34 -10.57
CA GLY A 126 -3.17 17.90 -11.88
C GLY A 126 -3.60 16.81 -12.87
N GLU A 127 -2.84 16.65 -13.97
CA GLU A 127 -3.11 15.61 -14.97
C GLU A 127 -2.37 14.29 -14.70
N HIS A 128 -1.57 14.20 -13.62
CA HIS A 128 -0.79 13.02 -13.29
C HIS A 128 -1.47 12.17 -12.22
N SER A 129 -1.31 10.86 -12.35
CA SER A 129 -1.92 9.91 -11.42
C SER A 129 -1.06 8.67 -11.19
N VAL A 130 -1.05 8.21 -9.94
CA VAL A 130 -0.40 6.96 -9.54
C VAL A 130 -1.38 6.08 -8.77
N GLY A 131 -1.31 4.77 -8.99
CA GLY A 131 -2.09 3.78 -8.26
C GLY A 131 -1.21 2.91 -7.38
N ILE A 132 -1.70 2.59 -6.19
CA ILE A 132 -1.06 1.65 -5.25
C ILE A 132 -2.08 0.57 -4.89
N ALA A 133 -1.82 -0.66 -5.32
CA ALA A 133 -2.66 -1.82 -5.08
C ALA A 133 -1.80 -3.00 -4.62
N THR A 134 -1.51 -3.05 -3.34
CA THR A 134 -0.89 -4.18 -2.64
C THR A 134 -1.95 -4.98 -1.90
N ASP A 135 -1.64 -6.24 -1.54
CA ASP A 135 -2.54 -7.11 -0.76
C ASP A 135 -3.91 -7.30 -1.40
N LEU A 136 -3.88 -7.53 -2.71
CA LEU A 136 -5.05 -7.67 -3.55
C LEU A 136 -5.34 -9.17 -3.80
N GLY A 137 -6.29 -9.75 -3.09
CA GLY A 137 -6.63 -11.17 -3.26
C GLY A 137 -7.21 -11.49 -4.63
N LYS A 138 -8.08 -10.63 -5.14
CA LYS A 138 -8.69 -10.71 -6.49
C LYS A 138 -9.05 -9.31 -7.00
N TYR A 139 -9.31 -9.20 -8.29
CA TYR A 139 -9.81 -7.97 -8.89
C TYR A 139 -11.14 -8.18 -9.62
N ASN A 140 -11.87 -7.11 -9.80
CA ASN A 140 -13.13 -7.02 -10.51
C ASN A 140 -13.20 -5.69 -11.29
N GLU A 141 -14.33 -5.39 -11.93
CA GLU A 141 -14.50 -4.15 -12.71
C GLU A 141 -14.33 -2.87 -11.87
N TYR A 142 -14.69 -2.92 -10.59
CA TYR A 142 -14.48 -1.80 -9.66
C TYR A 142 -12.99 -1.50 -9.46
N ILE A 143 -12.17 -2.53 -9.18
CA ILE A 143 -10.71 -2.37 -9.05
C ILE A 143 -10.10 -1.89 -10.38
N VAL A 144 -10.52 -2.48 -11.50
CA VAL A 144 -10.05 -2.05 -12.82
C VAL A 144 -10.39 -0.58 -13.06
N GLY A 145 -11.61 -0.15 -12.74
CA GLY A 145 -12.04 1.24 -12.87
C GLY A 145 -11.17 2.21 -12.06
N ASN A 146 -10.82 1.87 -10.81
CA ASN A 146 -9.94 2.69 -9.97
C ASN A 146 -8.49 2.76 -10.48
N LEU A 147 -8.03 1.73 -11.20
CA LEU A 147 -6.64 1.63 -11.68
C LEU A 147 -6.49 1.98 -13.17
N GLN A 148 -7.55 2.37 -13.87
CA GLN A 148 -7.45 2.79 -15.29
C GLN A 148 -6.82 4.17 -15.45
N ASN A 149 -6.17 4.36 -16.62
CA ASN A 149 -5.60 5.65 -17.07
C ASN A 149 -4.59 6.27 -16.10
N LEU A 150 -3.78 5.43 -15.42
CA LEU A 150 -2.72 5.88 -14.53
C LEU A 150 -1.42 6.16 -15.29
N ASP A 151 -0.66 7.19 -14.85
CA ASP A 151 0.72 7.39 -15.32
C ASP A 151 1.67 6.35 -14.74
N ALA A 152 1.47 5.94 -13.49
CA ALA A 152 2.27 4.90 -12.85
C ALA A 152 1.42 4.01 -11.94
N LEU A 153 1.83 2.76 -11.80
CA LEU A 153 1.13 1.76 -10.98
C LEU A 153 2.14 0.94 -10.19
N LEU A 154 1.94 0.88 -8.86
CA LEU A 154 2.49 -0.16 -8.02
C LEU A 154 1.44 -1.25 -7.85
N LEU A 155 1.71 -2.43 -8.37
CA LEU A 155 0.81 -3.57 -8.32
C LEU A 155 1.45 -4.76 -7.61
N GLU A 156 0.69 -5.46 -6.78
CA GLU A 156 1.12 -6.72 -6.21
C GLU A 156 1.35 -7.79 -7.28
N ALA A 157 2.48 -8.51 -7.15
CA ALA A 157 2.77 -9.75 -7.87
C ALA A 157 3.40 -10.73 -6.87
N ASN A 158 2.57 -11.23 -5.95
CA ASN A 158 3.06 -11.85 -4.72
C ASN A 158 3.78 -13.17 -4.95
N HIS A 159 3.22 -14.09 -5.73
CA HIS A 159 3.72 -15.45 -5.81
C HIS A 159 3.52 -16.11 -7.19
N ASP A 160 4.43 -17.02 -7.52
CA ASP A 160 4.21 -18.03 -8.54
C ASP A 160 3.32 -19.14 -7.97
N ILE A 161 2.24 -19.49 -8.70
CA ILE A 161 1.25 -20.47 -8.23
C ILE A 161 1.89 -21.85 -8.01
N ARG A 162 2.79 -22.30 -8.91
CA ARG A 162 3.42 -23.61 -8.80
C ARG A 162 4.41 -23.66 -7.62
N MET A 163 5.23 -22.61 -7.46
CA MET A 163 6.15 -22.50 -6.31
C MET A 163 5.38 -22.53 -4.99
N LEU A 164 4.22 -21.85 -4.92
CA LEU A 164 3.38 -21.86 -3.74
C LEU A 164 2.80 -23.27 -3.49
N GLN A 165 2.27 -23.94 -4.52
CA GLN A 165 1.66 -25.26 -4.39
C GLN A 165 2.65 -26.32 -3.93
N VAL A 166 3.87 -26.39 -4.51
CA VAL A 166 4.89 -27.37 -4.16
C VAL A 166 5.72 -26.98 -2.93
N GLY A 167 5.67 -25.72 -2.51
CA GLY A 167 6.46 -25.19 -1.40
C GLY A 167 6.07 -25.79 -0.04
N LYS A 168 6.90 -25.53 0.96
CA LYS A 168 6.77 -26.10 2.33
C LYS A 168 5.68 -25.50 3.21
N TYR A 169 4.95 -24.48 2.73
CA TYR A 169 3.89 -23.86 3.54
C TYR A 169 2.81 -24.88 3.92
N PRO A 170 2.27 -24.80 5.15
CA PRO A 170 1.12 -25.61 5.54
C PRO A 170 -0.07 -25.38 4.61
N TYR A 171 -0.90 -26.39 4.44
CA TYR A 171 -2.04 -26.34 3.50
C TYR A 171 -2.98 -25.14 3.76
N TYR A 172 -3.31 -24.86 5.02
CA TYR A 172 -4.18 -23.75 5.38
C TYR A 172 -3.60 -22.38 4.94
N LEU A 173 -2.25 -22.21 5.04
CA LEU A 173 -1.60 -20.98 4.62
C LEU A 173 -1.62 -20.83 3.09
N LYS A 174 -1.41 -21.92 2.35
CA LYS A 174 -1.55 -21.91 0.89
C LYS A 174 -2.96 -21.53 0.46
N GLN A 175 -3.99 -22.08 1.12
CA GLN A 175 -5.39 -21.74 0.84
C GLN A 175 -5.71 -20.28 1.16
N ARG A 176 -5.17 -19.74 2.27
CA ARG A 176 -5.30 -18.32 2.62
C ARG A 176 -4.68 -17.43 1.55
N ILE A 177 -3.45 -17.73 1.11
CA ILE A 177 -2.74 -16.94 0.09
C ILE A 177 -3.47 -16.99 -1.26
N LEU A 178 -3.96 -18.15 -1.69
CA LEU A 178 -4.68 -18.34 -2.94
C LEU A 178 -6.14 -17.89 -2.92
N GLY A 179 -6.67 -17.59 -1.73
CA GLY A 179 -8.07 -17.22 -1.56
C GLY A 179 -8.39 -15.81 -2.08
N ASP A 180 -9.66 -15.53 -2.24
CA ASP A 180 -10.19 -14.26 -2.74
C ASP A 180 -9.80 -13.02 -1.90
N ARG A 181 -9.37 -13.24 -0.66
CA ARG A 181 -8.86 -12.24 0.27
C ARG A 181 -7.38 -12.43 0.61
N GLY A 182 -6.67 -13.22 -0.18
CA GLY A 182 -5.24 -13.47 -0.01
C GLY A 182 -4.40 -12.47 -0.79
N HIS A 183 -3.60 -12.99 -1.74
CA HIS A 183 -2.64 -12.20 -2.51
C HIS A 183 -2.71 -12.52 -4.00
N LEU A 184 -2.47 -11.52 -4.82
CA LEU A 184 -2.49 -11.65 -6.27
C LEU A 184 -1.26 -12.44 -6.75
N SER A 185 -1.51 -13.53 -7.49
CA SER A 185 -0.43 -14.28 -8.14
C SER A 185 0.18 -13.49 -9.29
N ASN A 186 1.41 -13.84 -9.69
CA ASN A 186 2.09 -13.23 -10.84
C ASN A 186 1.23 -13.32 -12.11
N GLU A 187 0.56 -14.48 -12.32
CA GLU A 187 -0.31 -14.69 -13.46
C GLU A 187 -1.53 -13.75 -13.44
N ASN A 188 -2.19 -13.60 -12.30
CA ASN A 188 -3.33 -12.70 -12.17
C ASN A 188 -2.91 -11.23 -12.22
N ALA A 189 -1.74 -10.87 -11.69
CA ALA A 189 -1.15 -9.54 -11.86
C ALA A 189 -0.91 -9.23 -13.34
N GLY A 190 -0.33 -10.16 -14.09
CA GLY A 190 -0.14 -10.01 -15.53
C GLY A 190 -1.45 -9.84 -16.30
N ARG A 191 -2.50 -10.62 -15.95
CA ARG A 191 -3.83 -10.47 -16.56
C ARG A 191 -4.48 -9.12 -16.25
N LEU A 192 -4.33 -8.62 -15.02
CA LEU A 192 -4.80 -7.30 -14.64
C LEU A 192 -4.05 -6.22 -15.41
N LEU A 193 -2.72 -6.31 -15.50
CA LEU A 193 -1.91 -5.39 -16.27
C LEU A 193 -2.34 -5.32 -17.74
N CYS A 194 -2.64 -6.44 -18.38
CA CYS A 194 -3.15 -6.46 -19.76
C CYS A 194 -4.43 -5.64 -19.95
N ARG A 195 -5.20 -5.41 -18.88
CA ARG A 195 -6.42 -4.58 -18.90
C ARG A 195 -6.15 -3.11 -18.63
N LEU A 196 -5.04 -2.80 -17.96
CA LEU A 196 -4.69 -1.48 -17.48
C LEU A 196 -3.68 -0.75 -18.38
N LEU A 197 -2.89 -1.51 -19.15
CA LEU A 197 -1.85 -0.96 -20.02
C LEU A 197 -2.45 -0.05 -21.09
N HIS A 198 -1.82 1.10 -21.28
CA HIS A 198 -2.13 2.07 -22.32
C HIS A 198 -0.86 2.87 -22.69
N ASP A 199 -0.86 3.54 -23.84
CA ASP A 199 0.33 4.19 -24.44
C ASP A 199 0.92 5.31 -23.56
N ASN A 200 0.13 5.92 -22.70
CA ASN A 200 0.56 7.02 -21.83
C ASN A 200 1.10 6.57 -20.47
N MET A 201 1.05 5.27 -20.15
CA MET A 201 1.57 4.75 -18.87
C MET A 201 3.10 4.84 -18.86
N LYS A 202 3.64 5.53 -17.86
CA LYS A 202 5.08 5.83 -17.74
C LYS A 202 5.85 4.82 -16.90
N GLY A 203 5.17 4.15 -15.96
CA GLY A 203 5.84 3.23 -15.05
C GLY A 203 4.94 2.17 -14.43
N ILE A 204 5.50 0.97 -14.30
CA ILE A 204 4.88 -0.14 -13.59
C ILE A 204 5.91 -0.68 -12.61
N PHE A 205 5.51 -0.78 -11.35
CA PHE A 205 6.31 -1.36 -10.28
C PHE A 205 5.59 -2.60 -9.79
N LEU A 206 6.24 -3.76 -9.89
CA LEU A 206 5.74 -4.98 -9.27
C LEU A 206 6.26 -5.04 -7.84
N GLY A 207 5.34 -5.07 -6.89
CA GLY A 207 5.65 -5.04 -5.48
C GLY A 207 5.06 -6.20 -4.70
N HIS A 208 5.29 -6.18 -3.38
CA HIS A 208 4.78 -7.17 -2.43
C HIS A 208 5.16 -8.62 -2.77
N LEU A 209 6.37 -8.79 -3.32
CA LEU A 209 6.90 -10.08 -3.76
C LEU A 209 7.18 -10.99 -2.56
N SER A 210 6.72 -12.25 -2.63
CA SER A 210 7.06 -13.27 -1.66
C SER A 210 8.52 -13.72 -1.85
N ARG A 211 9.33 -13.63 -0.80
CA ARG A 211 10.74 -14.07 -0.84
C ARG A 211 10.92 -15.56 -1.11
N GLU A 212 9.94 -16.38 -0.72
CA GLU A 212 10.05 -17.84 -0.81
C GLU A 212 9.23 -18.44 -1.94
N LYS A 213 8.27 -17.69 -2.48
CA LYS A 213 7.29 -18.20 -3.44
C LYS A 213 7.24 -17.36 -4.71
N ASN A 214 8.32 -16.63 -4.98
CA ASN A 214 8.50 -15.87 -6.21
C ASN A 214 9.95 -16.01 -6.70
N TYR A 215 10.19 -15.64 -7.94
CA TYR A 215 11.54 -15.54 -8.49
C TYR A 215 12.12 -14.17 -8.14
N GLU A 216 13.39 -14.16 -7.66
CA GLU A 216 14.20 -12.94 -7.62
C GLU A 216 15.00 -12.92 -8.94
N GLU A 217 14.65 -12.03 -9.84
CA GLU A 217 15.48 -11.66 -10.99
C GLU A 217 15.80 -10.17 -10.95
#